data_43552c0027c1c8866113ae8acfa9eecf
#
_entry.id   43552c0027c1c8866113ae8acfa9eecf
#
_cell.length_a   1.000
_cell.length_b   1.000
_cell.length_c   1.000
_cell.angle_alpha   90.00
_cell.angle_beta   90.00
_cell.angle_gamma   90.00
#
_symmetry.space_group_name_H-M   'P 1'
#
loop_
_entity.id
_entity.type
_entity.pdbx_description
1 polymer ?
#
loop_
_entity_poly.entity_id
_entity_poly.type
_entity_poly.pdbx_seq_one_letter_code
_entity_poly.pdbx_strand_id
1 'polypeptide(L)'
;MADEKSAEVRIKEIIVEQLGVNADQVTPEAKFIEDLGADSLDTVELVMALEEAFGHEIPDEEAEKLQSVGDVIKYIEDSGQK
;
A
#
# COMPACT_ATOMS: atom_id res chain seq x y z
N MET A 1 -15.35 5.08 17.06
CA MET A 1 -15.02 4.86 17.17
C MET A 1 -14.04 4.59 16.96
N ALA A 2 -13.70 4.70 17.25
CA ALA A 2 -12.57 4.52 17.17
C ALA A 2 -12.12 3.50 16.51
N ASP A 3 -12.62 2.83 16.33
CA ASP A 3 -12.20 1.81 15.78
C ASP A 3 -11.96 2.02 14.43
N GLU A 4 -12.00 3.08 13.94
CA GLU A 4 -11.64 3.21 12.74
C GLU A 4 -10.26 3.06 12.52
N LYS A 5 -9.79 2.25 11.58
CA LYS A 5 -8.43 2.11 11.27
C LYS A 5 -8.00 3.25 10.42
N SER A 6 -6.85 3.78 10.71
CA SER A 6 -6.30 4.81 9.86
C SER A 6 -5.94 4.20 8.52
N ALA A 7 -5.72 5.05 7.52
CA ALA A 7 -5.32 4.56 6.21
C ALA A 7 -4.02 3.76 6.33
N GLU A 8 -3.13 4.21 7.19
CA GLU A 8 -1.86 3.51 7.35
C GLU A 8 -2.06 2.07 7.79
N VAL A 9 -2.94 1.85 8.76
CA VAL A 9 -3.17 0.49 9.26
C VAL A 9 -3.80 -0.37 8.19
N ARG A 10 -4.77 0.18 7.47
CA ARG A 10 -5.42 -0.59 6.41
C ARG A 10 -4.43 -0.94 5.31
N ILE A 11 -3.57 -0.01 4.95
CA ILE A 11 -2.58 -0.28 3.93
C ILE A 11 -1.64 -1.38 4.37
N LYS A 12 -1.22 -1.35 5.63
CA LYS A 12 -0.33 -2.40 6.13
C LYS A 12 -0.99 -3.77 6.06
N GLU A 13 -2.25 -3.84 6.42
CA GLU A 13 -2.95 -5.11 6.38
C GLU A 13 -3.05 -5.65 4.97
N ILE A 14 -3.30 -4.76 4.03
CA ILE A 14 -3.40 -5.18 2.64
C ILE A 14 -2.05 -5.68 2.14
N ILE A 15 -0.99 -4.99 2.49
CA ILE A 15 0.35 -5.40 2.07
C ILE A 15 0.70 -6.77 2.65
N VAL A 16 0.39 -6.98 3.92
CA VAL A 16 0.64 -8.26 4.55
C VAL A 16 -0.06 -9.37 3.79
N GLU A 17 -1.30 -9.14 3.42
CA GLU A 17 -2.05 -10.17 2.72
C GLU A 17 -1.57 -10.40 1.30
N GLN A 18 -1.25 -9.32 0.60
CA GLN A 18 -0.89 -9.45 -0.80
C GLN A 18 0.51 -10.01 -0.98
N LEU A 19 1.43 -9.62 -0.13
CA LEU A 19 2.81 -10.03 -0.28
C LEU A 19 3.20 -11.17 0.64
N GLY A 20 2.35 -11.52 1.58
CA GLY A 20 2.66 -12.63 2.48
C GLY A 20 3.80 -12.34 3.43
N VAL A 21 3.94 -11.10 3.84
CA VAL A 21 5.02 -10.71 4.75
C VAL A 21 4.45 -10.44 6.13
N ASN A 22 5.33 -10.34 7.12
CA ASN A 22 4.90 -10.03 8.47
C ASN A 22 4.64 -8.56 8.64
N ALA A 23 3.72 -8.23 9.52
CA ALA A 23 3.42 -6.83 9.77
C ALA A 23 4.65 -6.07 10.25
N ASP A 24 5.53 -6.74 10.98
CA ASP A 24 6.75 -6.09 11.45
C ASP A 24 7.63 -5.62 10.32
N GLN A 25 7.53 -6.25 9.16
CA GLN A 25 8.35 -5.88 8.04
C GLN A 25 7.78 -4.70 7.27
N VAL A 26 6.53 -4.38 7.50
CA VAL A 26 5.85 -3.34 6.75
C VAL A 26 6.03 -2.01 7.48
N THR A 27 7.14 -1.37 7.23
CA THR A 27 7.44 -0.07 7.81
C THR A 27 7.38 0.98 6.71
N PRO A 28 7.26 2.26 7.06
CA PRO A 28 7.19 3.28 6.01
C PRO A 28 8.40 3.30 5.09
N GLU A 29 9.56 2.93 5.61
CA GLU A 29 10.77 2.92 4.80
C GLU A 29 10.90 1.67 3.94
N ALA A 30 10.10 0.65 4.19
CA ALA A 30 10.24 -0.61 3.46
C ALA A 30 9.86 -0.43 2.01
N LYS A 31 10.72 -0.89 1.13
CA LYS A 31 10.45 -0.85 -0.30
C LYS A 31 9.89 -2.19 -0.71
N PHE A 32 8.89 -2.14 -1.57
CA PHE A 32 8.18 -3.37 -1.91
C PHE A 32 9.10 -4.40 -2.55
N ILE A 33 9.93 -3.98 -3.47
CA ILE A 33 10.77 -4.93 -4.18
C ILE A 33 12.03 -5.24 -3.38
N GLU A 34 12.70 -4.22 -2.87
CA GLU A 34 13.98 -4.43 -2.23
C GLU A 34 13.85 -5.02 -0.84
N ASP A 35 12.87 -4.57 -0.09
CA ASP A 35 12.77 -4.99 1.31
C ASP A 35 11.73 -6.06 1.53
N LEU A 36 10.66 -6.05 0.77
CA LEU A 36 9.59 -7.01 0.97
C LEU A 36 9.58 -8.12 -0.07
N GLY A 37 10.50 -8.06 -1.02
CA GLY A 37 10.65 -9.15 -1.96
C GLY A 37 9.56 -9.26 -3.01
N ALA A 38 8.83 -8.19 -3.24
CA ALA A 38 7.78 -8.22 -4.25
C ALA A 38 8.39 -8.12 -5.63
N ASP A 39 7.77 -8.75 -6.62
CA ASP A 39 8.20 -8.50 -7.98
C ASP A 39 7.16 -7.58 -8.63
N SER A 40 7.32 -7.31 -9.91
CA SER A 40 6.47 -6.32 -10.54
C SER A 40 5.03 -6.77 -10.60
N LEU A 41 4.78 -8.06 -10.71
CA LEU A 41 3.43 -8.56 -10.71
C LEU A 41 2.79 -8.37 -9.35
N ASP A 42 3.56 -8.60 -8.30
CA ASP A 42 3.06 -8.41 -6.95
C ASP A 42 2.67 -6.96 -6.72
N THR A 43 3.47 -6.03 -7.22
CA THR A 43 3.14 -4.63 -7.00
C THR A 43 1.89 -4.23 -7.77
N VAL A 44 1.68 -4.79 -8.95
CA VAL A 44 0.45 -4.50 -9.70
C VAL A 44 -0.76 -5.01 -8.93
N GLU A 45 -0.67 -6.21 -8.40
CA GLU A 45 -1.78 -6.76 -7.65
C GLU A 45 -2.03 -5.98 -6.37
N LEU A 46 -0.96 -5.52 -5.74
CA LEU A 46 -1.11 -4.72 -4.55
C LEU A 46 -1.83 -3.41 -4.86
N VAL A 47 -1.48 -2.76 -5.96
CA VAL A 47 -2.14 -1.53 -6.34
C VAL A 47 -3.62 -1.78 -6.58
N MET A 48 -3.95 -2.88 -7.24
CA MET A 48 -5.35 -3.18 -7.49
C MET A 48 -6.11 -3.42 -6.19
N ALA A 49 -5.48 -4.09 -5.24
CA ALA A 49 -6.12 -4.32 -3.95
C ALA A 49 -6.36 -3.01 -3.22
N LEU A 50 -5.41 -2.09 -3.33
CA LEU A 50 -5.56 -0.78 -2.70
C LEU A 50 -6.70 0.01 -3.35
N GLU A 51 -6.82 -0.08 -4.67
CA GLU A 51 -7.89 0.60 -5.36
C GLU A 51 -9.25 0.11 -4.89
N GLU A 52 -9.37 -1.19 -4.72
CA GLU A 52 -10.63 -1.74 -4.29
C GLU A 52 -10.92 -1.40 -2.83
N ALA A 53 -9.90 -1.43 -2.00
CA ALA A 53 -10.11 -1.21 -0.58
C ALA A 53 -10.51 0.23 -0.29
N PHE A 54 -9.97 1.18 -1.06
CA PHE A 54 -10.25 2.58 -0.81
C PHE A 54 -11.20 3.20 -1.81
N GLY A 55 -11.65 2.43 -2.78
CA GLY A 55 -12.57 2.93 -3.78
C GLY A 55 -11.99 4.07 -4.60
N HIS A 56 -10.73 3.93 -5.00
CA HIS A 56 -9.99 5.05 -5.50
C HIS A 56 -9.07 4.55 -6.58
N GLU A 57 -9.15 5.09 -7.76
CA GLU A 57 -8.34 4.65 -8.87
C GLU A 57 -6.95 5.19 -8.79
N ILE A 58 -5.95 4.37 -9.04
CA ILE A 58 -4.56 4.79 -9.04
C ILE A 58 -4.05 4.62 -10.45
N PRO A 59 -3.82 5.71 -11.18
CA PRO A 59 -3.31 5.61 -12.55
C PRO A 59 -1.93 4.95 -12.56
N ASP A 60 -1.60 4.35 -13.69
CA ASP A 60 -0.32 3.67 -13.81
C ASP A 60 0.85 4.60 -13.52
N GLU A 61 0.75 5.84 -13.95
CA GLU A 61 1.82 6.80 -13.69
C GLU A 61 2.06 7.00 -12.23
N GLU A 62 0.98 7.07 -11.45
CA GLU A 62 1.12 7.25 -10.03
C GLU A 62 1.60 5.96 -9.38
N ALA A 63 1.09 4.84 -9.86
CA ALA A 63 1.48 3.55 -9.29
C ALA A 63 2.99 3.33 -9.42
N GLU A 64 3.58 3.79 -10.50
CA GLU A 64 5.01 3.62 -10.67
C GLU A 64 5.82 4.36 -9.63
N LYS A 65 5.26 5.41 -9.05
CA LYS A 65 5.95 6.18 -8.04
C LYS A 65 5.81 5.57 -6.66
N LEU A 66 4.94 4.60 -6.50
CA LEU A 66 4.67 4.01 -5.19
C LEU A 66 5.63 2.84 -4.98
N GLN A 67 6.83 3.14 -4.57
CA GLN A 67 7.85 2.12 -4.43
C GLN A 67 8.05 1.66 -3.00
N SER A 68 7.55 2.42 -2.05
CA SER A 68 7.70 2.03 -0.65
C SER A 68 6.35 2.15 0.05
N VAL A 69 6.28 1.57 1.23
CA VAL A 69 5.07 1.63 2.03
C VAL A 69 4.69 3.08 2.31
N GLY A 70 5.68 3.90 2.66
CA GLY A 70 5.42 5.30 2.95
C GLY A 70 4.87 6.05 1.76
N ASP A 71 5.35 5.71 0.56
CA ASP A 71 4.83 6.36 -0.64
C ASP A 71 3.34 6.09 -0.80
N VAL A 72 2.92 4.86 -0.55
CA VAL A 72 1.52 4.49 -0.68
C VAL A 72 0.69 5.21 0.37
N ILE A 73 1.17 5.21 1.60
CA ILE A 73 0.44 5.86 2.67
C ILE A 73 0.23 7.33 2.35
N LYS A 74 1.29 7.99 1.91
CA LYS A 74 1.19 9.39 1.62
C LYS A 74 0.24 9.66 0.46
N TYR A 75 0.32 8.82 -0.57
CA TYR A 75 -0.54 9.00 -1.73
C TYR A 75 -2.01 8.88 -1.34
N ILE A 76 -2.33 7.88 -0.56
CA ILE A 76 -3.72 7.65 -0.16
C ILE A 76 -4.20 8.77 0.75
N GLU A 77 -3.36 9.18 1.68
CA GLU A 77 -3.77 10.25 2.59
C GLU A 77 -3.97 11.57 1.86
N ASP A 78 -3.11 11.84 0.88
CA ASP A 78 -3.23 13.09 0.17
C ASP A 78 -4.42 13.12 -0.75
N SER A 79 -4.74 12.01 -1.37
CA SER A 79 -5.76 12.08 -2.39
C SER A 79 -7.05 11.46 -2.00
N GLY A 80 -7.06 10.53 -1.09
CA GLY A 80 -8.28 9.82 -0.84
C GLY A 80 -8.97 10.15 0.39
N GLN A 81 -8.37 10.92 1.23
CA GLN A 81 -8.83 11.00 2.45
C GLN A 81 -9.73 12.07 2.60
N LYS A 82 -10.27 12.66 2.05
CA LYS A 82 -11.07 13.67 2.29
C LYS A 82 -12.19 13.43 2.85
#